data_118eb5f83aa5225fdd39c628294b5c01
#
_entry.id   118eb5f83aa5225fdd39c628294b5c01
#
_cell.length_a   1.000
_cell.length_b   1.000
_cell.length_c   1.000
_cell.angle_alpha   90.00
_cell.angle_beta   90.00
_cell.angle_gamma   90.00
#
_symmetry.space_group_name_H-M   'P 1'
#
loop_
_entity.id
_entity.type
_entity.pdbx_description
1 polymer ?
#
loop_
_entity_poly.entity_id
_entity_poly.type
_entity_poly.pdbx_seq_one_letter_code
_entity_poly.pdbx_strand_id
1 'polypeptide(L)'
;MARRAVTKTRTTQRKRRGIYVLPNLLTTGALFFGFFAIIQAIVGNFEVAAIAVLIATVLDGLDGRVARLTNTSSDFGKEYDSLSDVICFGLAPALIAFEWALSDLGKAGWLCAFVYVSATALRLARFNTHSSPNPGYFQGLPCPMAAAFFVLWMWFTISSFDDQFTYLVETTTVILLLLALAMVSAVPYLSFKNFGVKGRVPFITSVLFVLVITLISFDPPKVLFALCLVYLGSGPVIWFYRNMQGKKFPPIKEKVAAKQVDDSDAS
;
A
#
# COMPACT_ATOMS: atom_id res chain seq x y z
N MET A 1 38.84 -35.79 -41.63
CA MET A 1 38.53 -34.77 -40.62
C MET A 1 37.04 -34.65 -40.48
N ALA A 2 36.44 -35.25 -39.42
CA ALA A 2 35.00 -35.28 -39.22
C ALA A 2 34.57 -34.14 -38.28
N ARG A 3 33.75 -33.19 -38.82
CA ARG A 3 33.13 -32.12 -38.02
C ARG A 3 31.97 -32.69 -37.19
N ARG A 4 32.15 -32.78 -35.88
CA ARG A 4 31.07 -33.08 -34.90
C ARG A 4 30.09 -31.88 -34.86
N ALA A 5 28.87 -32.09 -35.32
CA ALA A 5 27.77 -31.18 -35.12
C ALA A 5 27.32 -31.22 -33.65
N VAL A 6 27.49 -30.11 -32.95
CA VAL A 6 26.96 -29.93 -31.57
C VAL A 6 25.48 -29.62 -31.68
N THR A 7 24.65 -30.61 -31.40
CA THR A 7 23.20 -30.47 -31.31
C THR A 7 22.88 -29.74 -30.00
N LYS A 8 22.58 -28.44 -30.08
CA LYS A 8 22.03 -27.66 -28.96
C LYS A 8 20.60 -28.16 -28.68
N THR A 9 20.46 -29.03 -27.68
CA THR A 9 19.17 -29.40 -27.12
C THR A 9 18.51 -28.16 -26.49
N ARG A 10 17.55 -27.59 -27.21
CA ARG A 10 16.62 -26.59 -26.65
C ARG A 10 15.75 -27.29 -25.61
N THR A 11 16.13 -27.19 -24.33
CA THR A 11 15.24 -27.48 -23.20
C THR A 11 14.09 -26.47 -23.24
N THR A 12 12.96 -26.86 -23.83
CA THR A 12 11.69 -26.15 -23.71
C THR A 12 11.26 -26.16 -22.26
N GLN A 13 11.56 -25.11 -21.51
CA GLN A 13 10.95 -24.86 -20.22
C GLN A 13 9.43 -24.70 -20.47
N ARG A 14 8.68 -25.76 -20.16
CA ARG A 14 7.22 -25.80 -20.12
C ARG A 14 6.80 -24.85 -18.98
N LYS A 15 6.64 -23.55 -19.25
CA LYS A 15 6.13 -22.55 -18.32
C LYS A 15 4.80 -23.10 -17.78
N ARG A 16 4.76 -23.38 -16.47
CA ARG A 16 3.57 -23.83 -15.75
C ARG A 16 2.55 -22.67 -15.76
N ARG A 17 1.69 -22.62 -16.78
CA ARG A 17 0.70 -21.55 -17.04
C ARG A 17 -0.30 -21.34 -15.88
N GLY A 18 -0.53 -22.34 -15.01
CA GLY A 18 -1.50 -22.24 -13.91
C GLY A 18 -1.07 -21.43 -12.69
N ILE A 19 0.24 -21.15 -12.50
CA ILE A 19 0.76 -20.52 -11.28
C ILE A 19 0.62 -18.98 -11.34
N TYR A 20 0.51 -18.39 -12.55
CA TYR A 20 0.31 -16.95 -12.73
C TYR A 20 -1.09 -16.44 -12.32
N VAL A 21 -2.05 -17.36 -12.18
CA VAL A 21 -3.45 -17.01 -11.83
C VAL A 21 -3.57 -16.62 -10.36
N LEU A 22 -2.78 -17.23 -9.47
CA LEU A 22 -2.93 -17.07 -8.03
C LEU A 22 -2.67 -15.63 -7.54
N PRO A 23 -1.57 -14.93 -7.91
CA PRO A 23 -1.40 -13.53 -7.53
C PRO A 23 -2.53 -12.65 -8.06
N ASN A 24 -2.88 -12.78 -9.35
CA ASN A 24 -3.93 -11.98 -9.95
C ASN A 24 -5.31 -12.23 -9.30
N LEU A 25 -5.57 -13.43 -8.78
CA LEU A 25 -6.79 -13.72 -8.03
C LEU A 25 -6.83 -12.98 -6.70
N LEU A 26 -5.68 -12.87 -6.01
CA LEU A 26 -5.57 -12.09 -4.77
C LEU A 26 -5.77 -10.59 -5.03
N THR A 27 -5.14 -10.06 -6.09
CA THR A 27 -5.34 -8.67 -6.53
C THR A 27 -6.81 -8.42 -6.89
N THR A 28 -7.48 -9.36 -7.60
CA THR A 28 -8.92 -9.28 -7.89
C THR A 28 -9.75 -9.32 -6.61
N GLY A 29 -9.34 -10.14 -5.64
CA GLY A 29 -9.97 -10.16 -4.31
C GLY A 29 -9.83 -8.83 -3.58
N ALA A 30 -8.65 -8.21 -3.61
CA ALA A 30 -8.43 -6.87 -3.06
C ALA A 30 -9.34 -5.84 -3.75
N LEU A 31 -9.40 -5.86 -5.08
CA LEU A 31 -10.28 -4.99 -5.87
C LEU A 31 -11.76 -5.20 -5.52
N PHE A 32 -12.19 -6.45 -5.32
CA PHE A 32 -13.55 -6.74 -4.89
C PHE A 32 -13.87 -6.10 -3.54
N PHE A 33 -12.98 -6.24 -2.54
CA PHE A 33 -13.19 -5.64 -1.23
C PHE A 33 -13.10 -4.11 -1.26
N GLY A 34 -12.23 -3.52 -2.09
CA GLY A 34 -12.20 -2.07 -2.32
C GLY A 34 -13.51 -1.54 -2.91
N PHE A 35 -14.04 -2.23 -3.93
CA PHE A 35 -15.34 -1.90 -4.51
C PHE A 35 -16.49 -2.11 -3.51
N PHE A 36 -16.49 -3.21 -2.79
CA PHE A 36 -17.48 -3.51 -1.75
C PHE A 36 -17.49 -2.42 -0.66
N ALA A 37 -16.31 -1.92 -0.27
CA ALA A 37 -16.19 -0.83 0.69
C ALA A 37 -16.90 0.45 0.22
N ILE A 38 -16.78 0.79 -1.07
CA ILE A 38 -17.49 1.94 -1.66
C ILE A 38 -18.99 1.74 -1.56
N ILE A 39 -19.50 0.56 -1.92
CA ILE A 39 -20.94 0.25 -1.83
C ILE A 39 -21.43 0.35 -0.39
N GLN A 40 -20.67 -0.16 0.58
CA GLN A 40 -21.05 -0.08 1.99
C GLN A 40 -21.05 1.37 2.51
N ALA A 41 -20.14 2.21 2.06
CA ALA A 41 -20.13 3.63 2.41
C ALA A 41 -21.36 4.37 1.87
N ILE A 42 -21.77 4.12 0.62
CA ILE A 42 -22.97 4.70 0.01
C ILE A 42 -24.25 4.29 0.77
N VAL A 43 -24.28 3.09 1.33
CA VAL A 43 -25.41 2.59 2.16
C VAL A 43 -25.33 3.10 3.61
N GLY A 44 -24.23 3.78 4.01
CA GLY A 44 -24.02 4.28 5.37
C GLY A 44 -23.40 3.27 6.34
N ASN A 45 -22.98 2.10 5.87
CA ASN A 45 -22.35 1.06 6.70
C ASN A 45 -20.83 1.29 6.82
N PHE A 46 -20.41 2.37 7.46
CA PHE A 46 -19.02 2.82 7.50
C PHE A 46 -18.06 1.84 8.20
N GLU A 47 -18.50 1.15 9.25
CA GLU A 47 -17.69 0.12 9.91
C GLU A 47 -17.37 -1.05 8.98
N VAL A 48 -18.38 -1.53 8.23
CA VAL A 48 -18.19 -2.60 7.25
C VAL A 48 -17.28 -2.13 6.11
N ALA A 49 -17.43 -0.88 5.68
CA ALA A 49 -16.55 -0.26 4.69
C ALA A 49 -15.08 -0.22 5.17
N ALA A 50 -14.85 0.16 6.44
CA ALA A 50 -13.51 0.16 7.04
C ALA A 50 -12.89 -1.24 7.05
N ILE A 51 -13.64 -2.24 7.52
CA ILE A 51 -13.18 -3.64 7.56
C ILE A 51 -12.86 -4.13 6.13
N ALA A 52 -13.67 -3.79 5.14
CA ALA A 52 -13.45 -4.18 3.74
C ALA A 52 -12.14 -3.59 3.18
N VAL A 53 -11.83 -2.31 3.44
CA VAL A 53 -10.55 -1.69 3.04
C VAL A 53 -9.38 -2.37 3.75
N LEU A 54 -9.50 -2.74 5.02
CA LEU A 54 -8.46 -3.46 5.75
C LEU A 54 -8.21 -4.86 5.17
N ILE A 55 -9.27 -5.58 4.78
CA ILE A 55 -9.15 -6.87 4.07
C ILE A 55 -8.46 -6.68 2.72
N ALA A 56 -8.84 -5.64 1.95
CA ALA A 56 -8.18 -5.31 0.69
C ALA A 56 -6.67 -5.06 0.91
N THR A 57 -6.30 -4.33 1.97
CA THR A 57 -4.89 -4.05 2.34
C THR A 57 -4.11 -5.34 2.64
N VAL A 58 -4.73 -6.31 3.31
CA VAL A 58 -4.10 -7.61 3.60
C VAL A 58 -3.93 -8.43 2.32
N LEU A 59 -4.94 -8.50 1.46
CA LEU A 59 -4.90 -9.25 0.19
C LEU A 59 -3.83 -8.69 -0.76
N ASP A 60 -3.73 -7.36 -0.89
CA ASP A 60 -2.69 -6.67 -1.63
C ASP A 60 -1.27 -7.03 -1.11
N GLY A 61 -1.07 -6.97 0.22
CA GLY A 61 0.21 -7.38 0.80
C GLY A 61 0.55 -8.85 0.57
N LEU A 62 -0.45 -9.72 0.40
CA LEU A 62 -0.27 -11.16 0.14
C LEU A 62 0.04 -11.43 -1.32
N ASP A 63 -0.61 -10.78 -2.30
CA ASP A 63 -0.39 -11.04 -3.73
C ASP A 63 1.04 -10.76 -4.16
N GLY A 64 1.62 -9.64 -3.74
CA GLY A 64 3.01 -9.32 -3.98
C GLY A 64 4.00 -10.29 -3.30
N ARG A 65 3.66 -10.88 -2.15
CA ARG A 65 4.47 -11.92 -1.51
C ARG A 65 4.36 -13.24 -2.25
N VAL A 66 3.15 -13.65 -2.62
CA VAL A 66 2.89 -14.88 -3.38
C VAL A 66 3.56 -14.81 -4.74
N ALA A 67 3.45 -13.70 -5.49
CA ALA A 67 4.11 -13.52 -6.77
C ALA A 67 5.64 -13.71 -6.69
N ARG A 68 6.28 -13.18 -5.62
CA ARG A 68 7.73 -13.36 -5.40
C ARG A 68 8.09 -14.79 -5.01
N LEU A 69 7.34 -15.43 -4.12
CA LEU A 69 7.60 -16.81 -3.67
C LEU A 69 7.42 -17.84 -4.79
N THR A 70 6.46 -17.60 -5.68
CA THR A 70 6.16 -18.50 -6.80
C THR A 70 6.95 -18.18 -8.08
N ASN A 71 7.76 -17.10 -8.09
CA ASN A 71 8.45 -16.58 -9.27
C ASN A 71 7.52 -16.36 -10.47
N THR A 72 6.30 -15.84 -10.21
CA THR A 72 5.24 -15.65 -11.21
C THR A 72 4.94 -14.18 -11.47
N SER A 73 5.84 -13.27 -11.12
CA SER A 73 5.68 -11.85 -11.46
C SER A 73 5.63 -11.64 -12.97
N SER A 74 4.58 -10.99 -13.48
CA SER A 74 4.41 -10.61 -14.88
C SER A 74 4.24 -9.10 -14.98
N ASP A 75 4.53 -8.52 -16.15
CA ASP A 75 4.31 -7.08 -16.36
C ASP A 75 2.82 -6.76 -16.33
N PHE A 76 1.96 -7.63 -16.88
CA PHE A 76 0.51 -7.50 -16.74
C PHE A 76 0.07 -7.47 -15.27
N GLY A 77 0.59 -8.38 -14.43
CA GLY A 77 0.24 -8.44 -13.01
C GLY A 77 0.62 -7.15 -12.27
N LYS A 78 1.77 -6.54 -12.58
CA LYS A 78 2.20 -5.27 -11.96
C LYS A 78 1.30 -4.09 -12.34
N GLU A 79 0.89 -4.00 -13.61
CA GLU A 79 -0.01 -2.95 -14.07
C GLU A 79 -1.42 -3.14 -13.50
N TYR A 80 -1.92 -4.39 -13.46
CA TYR A 80 -3.20 -4.72 -12.87
C TYR A 80 -3.26 -4.42 -11.36
N ASP A 81 -2.20 -4.73 -10.63
CA ASP A 81 -1.99 -4.40 -9.23
C ASP A 81 -2.06 -2.89 -8.99
N SER A 82 -1.30 -2.10 -9.78
CA SER A 82 -1.31 -0.65 -9.69
C SER A 82 -2.68 -0.01 -9.98
N LEU A 83 -3.44 -0.56 -10.93
CA LEU A 83 -4.80 -0.10 -11.23
C LEU A 83 -5.77 -0.44 -10.08
N SER A 84 -5.65 -1.65 -9.53
CA SER A 84 -6.40 -2.10 -8.36
C SER A 84 -6.12 -1.21 -7.14
N ASP A 85 -4.85 -0.86 -6.90
CA ASP A 85 -4.40 0.01 -5.82
C ASP A 85 -5.04 1.40 -5.85
N VAL A 86 -5.14 2.01 -7.05
CA VAL A 86 -5.82 3.32 -7.19
C VAL A 86 -7.26 3.24 -6.73
N ILE A 87 -7.94 2.14 -7.02
CA ILE A 87 -9.35 1.94 -6.62
C ILE A 87 -9.44 1.65 -5.12
N CYS A 88 -8.67 0.67 -4.63
CA CYS A 88 -8.77 0.20 -3.24
C CYS A 88 -8.25 1.22 -2.21
N PHE A 89 -7.15 1.93 -2.53
CA PHE A 89 -6.45 2.79 -1.58
C PHE A 89 -6.49 4.27 -1.94
N GLY A 90 -6.98 4.60 -3.14
CA GLY A 90 -7.25 5.97 -3.56
C GLY A 90 -8.74 6.27 -3.53
N LEU A 91 -9.49 5.66 -4.44
CA LEU A 91 -10.90 5.99 -4.66
C LEU A 91 -11.79 5.57 -3.48
N ALA A 92 -11.63 4.35 -2.96
CA ALA A 92 -12.49 3.86 -1.88
C ALA A 92 -12.38 4.72 -0.61
N PRO A 93 -11.18 4.99 -0.03
CA PRO A 93 -11.08 5.85 1.15
C PRO A 93 -11.57 7.28 0.90
N ALA A 94 -11.34 7.83 -0.32
CA ALA A 94 -11.80 9.17 -0.67
C ALA A 94 -13.33 9.27 -0.71
N LEU A 95 -14.02 8.27 -1.29
CA LEU A 95 -15.48 8.22 -1.33
C LEU A 95 -16.07 7.93 0.06
N ILE A 96 -15.44 7.04 0.84
CA ILE A 96 -15.83 6.83 2.24
C ILE A 96 -15.74 8.13 3.03
N ALA A 97 -14.65 8.90 2.88
CA ALA A 97 -14.49 10.19 3.54
C ALA A 97 -15.57 11.21 3.11
N PHE A 98 -15.89 11.21 1.81
CA PHE A 98 -16.90 12.09 1.26
C PHE A 98 -18.30 11.79 1.81
N GLU A 99 -18.71 10.51 1.76
CA GLU A 99 -20.03 10.09 2.26
C GLU A 99 -20.15 10.23 3.77
N TRP A 100 -19.07 9.96 4.52
CA TRP A 100 -19.11 10.00 5.97
C TRP A 100 -19.10 11.40 6.56
N ALA A 101 -18.33 12.33 5.99
CA ALA A 101 -18.08 13.62 6.65
C ALA A 101 -18.01 14.83 5.71
N LEU A 102 -17.66 14.66 4.42
CA LEU A 102 -17.32 15.81 3.58
C LEU A 102 -18.45 16.26 2.64
N SER A 103 -19.57 15.50 2.56
CA SER A 103 -20.71 15.81 1.68
C SER A 103 -21.28 17.20 1.93
N ASP A 104 -21.35 17.63 3.19
CA ASP A 104 -21.91 18.92 3.60
C ASP A 104 -21.04 20.12 3.16
N LEU A 105 -19.76 19.90 2.88
CA LEU A 105 -18.89 20.95 2.33
C LEU A 105 -19.13 21.23 0.83
N GLY A 106 -20.03 20.50 0.17
CA GLY A 106 -20.33 20.65 -1.23
C GLY A 106 -19.07 20.58 -2.11
N LYS A 107 -18.76 21.67 -2.84
CA LYS A 107 -17.60 21.70 -3.76
C LYS A 107 -16.25 21.46 -3.06
N ALA A 108 -16.05 21.97 -1.86
CA ALA A 108 -14.80 21.81 -1.12
C ALA A 108 -14.59 20.35 -0.69
N GLY A 109 -15.65 19.65 -0.31
CA GLY A 109 -15.58 18.25 0.12
C GLY A 109 -15.10 17.31 -0.99
N TRP A 110 -15.76 17.34 -2.17
CA TRP A 110 -15.33 16.46 -3.26
C TRP A 110 -13.97 16.86 -3.85
N LEU A 111 -13.58 18.15 -3.81
CA LEU A 111 -12.22 18.56 -4.20
C LEU A 111 -11.16 18.02 -3.24
N CYS A 112 -11.42 18.01 -1.92
CA CYS A 112 -10.55 17.39 -0.94
C CYS A 112 -10.39 15.89 -1.21
N ALA A 113 -11.48 15.17 -1.46
CA ALA A 113 -11.47 13.76 -1.84
C ALA A 113 -10.66 13.53 -3.14
N PHE A 114 -10.85 14.39 -4.14
CA PHE A 114 -10.10 14.32 -5.41
C PHE A 114 -8.59 14.53 -5.22
N VAL A 115 -8.16 15.44 -4.34
CA VAL A 115 -6.73 15.65 -4.03
C VAL A 115 -6.12 14.37 -3.48
N TYR A 116 -6.82 13.64 -2.60
CA TYR A 116 -6.35 12.37 -2.07
C TYR A 116 -6.21 11.30 -3.15
N VAL A 117 -7.20 11.14 -4.03
CA VAL A 117 -7.15 10.19 -5.17
C VAL A 117 -5.98 10.55 -6.09
N SER A 118 -5.81 11.83 -6.42
CA SER A 118 -4.74 12.31 -7.29
C SER A 118 -3.36 12.06 -6.69
N ALA A 119 -3.20 12.28 -5.38
CA ALA A 119 -1.95 11.99 -4.67
C ALA A 119 -1.63 10.49 -4.70
N THR A 120 -2.62 9.62 -4.54
CA THR A 120 -2.46 8.17 -4.65
C THR A 120 -2.00 7.77 -6.06
N ALA A 121 -2.66 8.26 -7.09
CA ALA A 121 -2.32 7.97 -8.49
C ALA A 121 -0.91 8.46 -8.84
N LEU A 122 -0.55 9.70 -8.48
CA LEU A 122 0.78 10.27 -8.70
C LEU A 122 1.88 9.47 -7.97
N ARG A 123 1.60 9.04 -6.74
CA ARG A 123 2.52 8.22 -5.97
C ARG A 123 2.78 6.87 -6.64
N LEU A 124 1.73 6.18 -7.11
CA LEU A 124 1.85 4.89 -7.80
C LEU A 124 2.58 5.04 -9.13
N ALA A 125 2.27 6.07 -9.92
CA ALA A 125 2.99 6.38 -11.15
C ALA A 125 4.49 6.61 -10.87
N ARG A 126 4.82 7.40 -9.84
CA ARG A 126 6.21 7.63 -9.41
C ARG A 126 6.90 6.33 -8.98
N PHE A 127 6.22 5.46 -8.24
CA PHE A 127 6.78 4.19 -7.79
C PHE A 127 7.08 3.24 -8.96
N ASN A 128 6.23 3.22 -10.00
CA ASN A 128 6.41 2.39 -11.17
C ASN A 128 7.56 2.87 -12.07
N THR A 129 7.78 4.18 -12.15
CA THR A 129 8.81 4.78 -13.02
C THR A 129 10.19 4.88 -12.37
N HIS A 130 10.28 4.87 -11.04
CA HIS A 130 11.54 5.09 -10.34
C HIS A 130 11.99 3.86 -9.56
N SER A 131 13.31 3.61 -9.51
CA SER A 131 13.89 2.58 -8.64
C SER A 131 14.27 3.22 -7.30
N SER A 132 13.81 2.63 -6.20
CA SER A 132 14.29 3.01 -4.85
C SER A 132 15.77 2.62 -4.71
N PRO A 133 16.68 3.57 -4.48
CA PRO A 133 18.10 3.26 -4.31
C PRO A 133 18.41 2.54 -2.99
N ASN A 134 17.45 2.46 -2.08
CA ASN A 134 17.64 1.82 -0.77
C ASN A 134 16.47 0.87 -0.46
N PRO A 135 16.70 -0.46 -0.38
CA PRO A 135 15.63 -1.43 -0.16
C PRO A 135 14.98 -1.39 1.24
N GLY A 136 15.58 -0.64 2.18
CA GLY A 136 15.12 -0.56 3.58
C GLY A 136 14.07 0.52 3.85
N TYR A 137 13.85 1.47 2.93
CA TYR A 137 12.94 2.60 3.13
C TYR A 137 12.10 2.86 1.90
N PHE A 138 10.82 3.17 2.12
CA PHE A 138 9.94 3.75 1.11
C PHE A 138 10.06 5.27 1.14
N GLN A 139 10.01 5.92 -0.02
CA GLN A 139 9.83 7.37 -0.10
C GLN A 139 8.35 7.69 -0.18
N GLY A 140 7.88 8.49 0.76
CA GLY A 140 6.46 8.78 0.95
C GLY A 140 5.69 7.66 1.65
N LEU A 141 4.56 8.01 2.23
CA LEU A 141 3.66 7.06 2.91
C LEU A 141 3.11 6.04 1.91
N PRO A 142 3.17 4.71 2.17
CA PRO A 142 2.53 3.70 1.32
C PRO A 142 1.01 3.92 1.19
N CYS A 143 0.44 3.80 -0.05
CA CYS A 143 -1.01 3.98 -0.27
C CYS A 143 -1.86 3.06 0.60
N PRO A 144 -1.56 1.75 0.75
CA PRO A 144 -2.31 0.89 1.65
C PRO A 144 -2.30 1.37 3.11
N MET A 145 -1.18 1.94 3.57
CA MET A 145 -1.07 2.47 4.94
C MET A 145 -1.82 3.79 5.13
N ALA A 146 -1.86 4.65 4.10
CA ALA A 146 -2.66 5.87 4.14
C ALA A 146 -4.17 5.54 4.20
N ALA A 147 -4.62 4.59 3.38
CA ALA A 147 -5.99 4.10 3.36
C ALA A 147 -6.35 3.46 4.72
N ALA A 148 -5.51 2.56 5.22
CA ALA A 148 -5.72 1.90 6.51
C ALA A 148 -5.79 2.91 7.65
N PHE A 149 -4.90 3.91 7.69
CA PHE A 149 -4.93 4.95 8.72
C PHE A 149 -6.26 5.71 8.71
N PHE A 150 -6.71 6.13 7.52
CA PHE A 150 -7.96 6.88 7.40
C PHE A 150 -9.17 6.06 7.87
N VAL A 151 -9.32 4.83 7.39
CA VAL A 151 -10.49 4.01 7.76
C VAL A 151 -10.45 3.56 9.22
N LEU A 152 -9.26 3.37 9.80
CA LEU A 152 -9.10 3.06 11.24
C LEU A 152 -9.40 4.28 12.11
N TRP A 153 -9.02 5.48 11.69
CA TRP A 153 -9.39 6.71 12.38
C TRP A 153 -10.91 6.92 12.35
N MET A 154 -11.55 6.71 11.19
CA MET A 154 -13.00 6.76 11.04
C MET A 154 -13.68 5.74 11.98
N TRP A 155 -13.25 4.49 11.93
CA TRP A 155 -13.82 3.42 12.79
C TRP A 155 -13.61 3.70 14.26
N PHE A 156 -12.44 4.19 14.65
CA PHE A 156 -12.15 4.65 16.01
C PHE A 156 -13.10 5.78 16.44
N THR A 157 -13.34 6.76 15.56
CA THR A 157 -14.21 7.90 15.85
C THR A 157 -15.66 7.44 16.04
N ILE A 158 -16.19 6.60 15.16
CA ILE A 158 -17.54 6.03 15.27
C ILE A 158 -17.69 5.23 16.57
N SER A 159 -16.70 4.38 16.89
CA SER A 159 -16.79 3.51 18.07
C SER A 159 -16.60 4.24 19.42
N SER A 160 -15.95 5.42 19.42
CA SER A 160 -15.57 6.11 20.66
C SER A 160 -16.42 7.33 20.96
N PHE A 161 -17.01 7.99 19.95
CA PHE A 161 -17.68 9.29 20.13
C PHE A 161 -19.17 9.29 19.75
N ASP A 162 -19.72 8.16 19.29
CA ASP A 162 -21.15 7.93 19.07
C ASP A 162 -21.85 9.11 18.39
N ASP A 163 -21.37 9.54 17.20
CA ASP A 163 -21.85 10.67 16.38
C ASP A 163 -21.78 12.07 17.05
N GLN A 164 -21.19 12.21 18.24
CA GLN A 164 -21.06 13.49 18.95
C GLN A 164 -19.76 14.24 18.68
N PHE A 165 -18.98 13.80 17.68
CA PHE A 165 -17.69 14.45 17.39
C PHE A 165 -17.90 15.79 16.66
N THR A 166 -17.85 16.90 17.40
CA THR A 166 -18.18 18.26 16.93
C THR A 166 -17.30 18.73 15.77
N TYR A 167 -16.05 18.26 15.66
CA TYR A 167 -15.09 18.71 14.64
C TYR A 167 -14.85 17.65 13.55
N LEU A 168 -15.88 16.86 13.22
CA LEU A 168 -15.75 15.73 12.29
C LEU A 168 -15.28 16.16 10.91
N VAL A 169 -15.91 17.18 10.35
CA VAL A 169 -15.65 17.67 9.00
C VAL A 169 -14.24 18.26 8.88
N GLU A 170 -13.85 19.10 9.83
CA GLU A 170 -12.56 19.77 9.86
C GLU A 170 -11.42 18.76 10.03
N THR A 171 -11.56 17.84 10.98
CA THR A 171 -10.53 16.82 11.22
C THR A 171 -10.40 15.84 10.07
N THR A 172 -11.51 15.42 9.44
CA THR A 172 -11.50 14.59 8.25
C THR A 172 -10.77 15.28 7.10
N THR A 173 -11.10 16.54 6.86
CA THR A 173 -10.47 17.36 5.82
C THR A 173 -8.97 17.44 6.04
N VAL A 174 -8.54 17.79 7.25
CA VAL A 174 -7.11 17.95 7.60
C VAL A 174 -6.38 16.61 7.47
N ILE A 175 -6.94 15.53 8.00
CA ILE A 175 -6.32 14.20 7.93
C ILE A 175 -6.16 13.76 6.47
N LEU A 176 -7.20 13.89 5.65
CA LEU A 176 -7.16 13.47 4.25
C LEU A 176 -6.09 14.24 3.45
N LEU A 177 -5.99 15.56 3.66
CA LEU A 177 -4.97 16.39 3.03
C LEU A 177 -3.56 16.07 3.53
N LEU A 178 -3.39 15.84 4.84
CA LEU A 178 -2.08 15.44 5.40
C LEU A 178 -1.63 14.07 4.86
N LEU A 179 -2.55 13.10 4.73
CA LEU A 179 -2.24 11.80 4.13
C LEU A 179 -1.87 11.94 2.65
N ALA A 180 -2.59 12.78 1.89
CA ALA A 180 -2.27 13.08 0.50
C ALA A 180 -0.85 13.68 0.37
N LEU A 181 -0.51 14.67 1.19
CA LEU A 181 0.82 15.28 1.23
C LEU A 181 1.90 14.26 1.67
N ALA A 182 1.62 13.43 2.67
CA ALA A 182 2.54 12.40 3.14
C ALA A 182 2.86 11.36 2.05
N MET A 183 1.87 10.97 1.24
CA MET A 183 2.05 10.05 0.10
C MET A 183 2.99 10.61 -0.96
N VAL A 184 2.85 11.89 -1.32
CA VAL A 184 3.68 12.54 -2.36
C VAL A 184 5.03 13.02 -1.81
N SER A 185 5.18 13.16 -0.50
CA SER A 185 6.40 13.63 0.16
C SER A 185 7.60 12.71 -0.08
N ALA A 186 8.81 13.23 0.19
CA ALA A 186 10.05 12.45 0.19
C ALA A 186 10.40 11.88 1.57
N VAL A 187 9.48 11.92 2.54
CA VAL A 187 9.70 11.41 3.91
C VAL A 187 9.94 9.89 3.86
N PRO A 188 11.02 9.39 4.49
CA PRO A 188 11.31 7.97 4.48
C PRO A 188 10.44 7.22 5.50
N TYR A 189 9.73 6.20 5.05
CA TYR A 189 9.00 5.27 5.91
C TYR A 189 9.67 3.91 5.92
N LEU A 190 9.60 3.21 7.05
CA LEU A 190 10.17 1.87 7.21
C LEU A 190 9.52 0.87 6.24
N SER A 191 10.37 0.16 5.51
CA SER A 191 9.91 -0.93 4.64
C SER A 191 9.98 -2.25 5.40
N PHE A 192 8.83 -2.91 5.60
CA PHE A 192 8.75 -4.24 6.19
C PHE A 192 9.28 -5.37 5.27
N LYS A 193 9.80 -5.03 4.08
CA LYS A 193 10.32 -6.02 3.12
C LYS A 193 11.55 -6.78 3.64
N ASN A 194 12.32 -6.19 4.57
CA ASN A 194 13.56 -6.78 5.10
C ASN A 194 13.36 -7.57 6.38
N PHE A 195 12.15 -7.64 6.93
CA PHE A 195 11.82 -8.56 8.04
C PHE A 195 11.65 -10.00 7.53
N GLY A 196 12.59 -10.47 6.69
CA GLY A 196 12.76 -11.88 6.43
C GLY A 196 13.33 -12.52 7.70
N VAL A 197 12.53 -13.32 8.38
CA VAL A 197 12.96 -14.13 9.52
C VAL A 197 14.00 -15.16 9.00
N LYS A 198 15.25 -14.71 8.82
CA LYS A 198 16.39 -15.61 8.63
C LYS A 198 16.82 -16.09 10.00
N GLY A 199 16.23 -17.18 10.45
CA GLY A 199 16.64 -17.79 11.73
C GLY A 199 15.44 -18.29 12.55
N ARG A 200 15.73 -18.91 13.69
CA ARG A 200 14.72 -19.33 14.68
C ARG A 200 14.04 -18.09 15.25
N VAL A 201 12.71 -18.01 15.11
CA VAL A 201 11.91 -16.96 15.74
C VAL A 201 12.09 -17.06 17.25
N PRO A 202 12.59 -16.03 17.95
CA PRO A 202 12.73 -16.10 19.41
C PRO A 202 11.35 -16.30 20.05
N PHE A 203 11.30 -17.10 21.11
CA PHE A 203 10.05 -17.40 21.83
C PHE A 203 9.28 -16.13 22.24
N ILE A 204 10.01 -15.09 22.65
CA ILE A 204 9.43 -13.79 23.00
C ILE A 204 8.60 -13.15 21.87
N THR A 205 9.01 -13.35 20.61
CA THR A 205 8.26 -12.84 19.44
C THR A 205 6.90 -13.54 19.31
N SER A 206 6.84 -14.84 19.60
CA SER A 206 5.59 -15.60 19.58
C SER A 206 4.66 -15.14 20.72
N VAL A 207 5.20 -14.89 21.91
CA VAL A 207 4.42 -14.34 23.04
C VAL A 207 3.87 -12.95 22.71
N LEU A 208 4.73 -12.08 22.15
CA LEU A 208 4.31 -10.73 21.73
C LEU A 208 3.22 -10.78 20.66
N PHE A 209 3.32 -11.71 19.71
CA PHE A 209 2.31 -11.91 18.67
C PHE A 209 0.95 -12.31 19.26
N VAL A 210 0.93 -13.27 20.19
CA VAL A 210 -0.30 -13.69 20.89
C VAL A 210 -0.89 -12.52 21.68
N LEU A 211 -0.05 -11.75 22.38
CA LEU A 211 -0.50 -10.58 23.16
C LEU A 211 -1.14 -9.52 22.22
N VAL A 212 -0.51 -9.22 21.08
CA VAL A 212 -1.06 -8.26 20.10
C VAL A 212 -2.41 -8.74 19.55
N ILE A 213 -2.55 -10.04 19.21
CA ILE A 213 -3.82 -10.59 18.75
C ILE A 213 -4.89 -10.48 19.83
N THR A 214 -4.55 -10.78 21.09
CA THR A 214 -5.48 -10.66 22.22
C THR A 214 -5.95 -9.21 22.40
N LEU A 215 -5.03 -8.24 22.32
CA LEU A 215 -5.37 -6.82 22.40
C LEU A 215 -6.27 -6.38 21.24
N ILE A 216 -5.97 -6.82 20.01
CA ILE A 216 -6.82 -6.52 18.84
C ILE A 216 -8.22 -7.12 19.03
N SER A 217 -8.34 -8.33 19.58
CA SER A 217 -9.64 -8.98 19.82
C SER A 217 -10.48 -8.29 20.88
N PHE A 218 -9.85 -7.55 21.81
CA PHE A 218 -10.56 -6.82 22.86
C PHE A 218 -11.20 -5.53 22.35
N ASP A 219 -10.48 -4.71 21.61
CA ASP A 219 -10.97 -3.45 21.03
C ASP A 219 -10.27 -3.19 19.68
N PRO A 220 -10.77 -3.80 18.59
CA PRO A 220 -10.13 -3.73 17.28
C PRO A 220 -9.87 -2.31 16.78
N PRO A 221 -10.84 -1.36 16.79
CA PRO A 221 -10.65 -0.03 16.26
C PRO A 221 -9.56 0.75 16.99
N LYS A 222 -9.56 0.71 18.34
CA LYS A 222 -8.58 1.47 19.13
C LYS A 222 -7.16 0.93 18.97
N VAL A 223 -7.01 -0.40 19.06
CA VAL A 223 -5.69 -1.04 19.00
C VAL A 223 -5.07 -0.91 17.61
N LEU A 224 -5.84 -1.19 16.56
CA LEU A 224 -5.35 -1.06 15.19
C LEU A 224 -5.03 0.38 14.82
N PHE A 225 -5.87 1.34 15.26
CA PHE A 225 -5.60 2.77 15.06
C PHE A 225 -4.31 3.20 15.76
N ALA A 226 -4.10 2.81 17.03
CA ALA A 226 -2.89 3.12 17.78
C ALA A 226 -1.63 2.55 17.09
N LEU A 227 -1.67 1.31 16.61
CA LEU A 227 -0.56 0.70 15.87
C LEU A 227 -0.26 1.45 14.56
N CYS A 228 -1.31 1.84 13.83
CA CYS A 228 -1.17 2.59 12.58
C CYS A 228 -0.62 4.02 12.84
N LEU A 229 -1.05 4.67 13.93
CA LEU A 229 -0.55 5.96 14.37
C LEU A 229 0.95 5.93 14.69
N VAL A 230 1.41 4.90 15.41
CA VAL A 230 2.84 4.68 15.71
C VAL A 230 3.63 4.52 14.40
N TYR A 231 3.11 3.74 13.45
CA TYR A 231 3.76 3.60 12.16
C TYR A 231 3.82 4.92 11.39
N LEU A 232 2.72 5.68 11.32
CA LEU A 232 2.66 6.97 10.64
C LEU A 232 3.65 7.97 11.27
N GLY A 233 3.73 8.03 12.59
CA GLY A 233 4.67 8.87 13.34
C GLY A 233 6.13 8.49 13.14
N SER A 234 6.43 7.22 12.83
CA SER A 234 7.81 6.75 12.63
C SER A 234 8.52 7.44 11.45
N GLY A 235 7.79 7.78 10.39
CA GLY A 235 8.36 8.43 9.20
C GLY A 235 8.97 9.80 9.50
N PRO A 236 8.19 10.77 10.01
CA PRO A 236 8.69 12.09 10.41
C PRO A 236 9.82 12.01 11.45
N VAL A 237 9.71 11.11 12.43
CA VAL A 237 10.74 10.92 13.47
C VAL A 237 12.07 10.46 12.86
N ILE A 238 12.04 9.47 11.98
CA ILE A 238 13.25 8.97 11.30
C ILE A 238 13.83 10.05 10.40
N TRP A 239 12.98 10.79 9.68
CA TRP A 239 13.42 11.90 8.83
C TRP A 239 14.13 12.98 9.64
N PHE A 240 13.53 13.43 10.76
CA PHE A 240 14.09 14.45 11.65
C PHE A 240 15.42 14.00 12.28
N TYR A 241 15.47 12.77 12.82
CA TYR A 241 16.68 12.22 13.44
C TYR A 241 17.85 12.11 12.46
N ARG A 242 17.61 11.66 11.22
CA ARG A 242 18.64 11.56 10.19
C ARG A 242 19.09 12.93 9.69
N ASN A 243 18.18 13.88 9.56
CA ASN A 243 18.50 15.25 9.17
C ASN A 243 19.42 15.92 10.20
N MET A 244 19.17 15.69 11.50
CA MET A 244 20.06 16.16 12.57
C MET A 244 21.46 15.54 12.51
N GLN A 245 21.59 14.30 12.00
CA GLN A 245 22.88 13.63 11.80
C GLN A 245 23.59 14.02 10.50
N GLY A 246 23.06 14.94 9.71
CA GLY A 246 23.62 15.35 8.42
C GLY A 246 23.61 14.27 7.34
N LYS A 247 22.92 13.15 7.55
CA LYS A 247 22.82 12.02 6.60
C LYS A 247 21.70 12.27 5.61
N LYS A 248 22.02 12.85 4.45
CA LYS A 248 21.05 13.05 3.36
C LYS A 248 20.64 11.71 2.76
N PHE A 249 19.34 11.59 2.39
CA PHE A 249 18.88 10.45 1.61
C PHE A 249 19.43 10.54 0.19
N PRO A 250 19.89 9.42 -0.39
CA PRO A 250 20.34 9.43 -1.78
C PRO A 250 19.17 9.85 -2.70
N PRO A 251 19.45 10.68 -3.72
CA PRO A 251 18.42 11.13 -4.66
C PRO A 251 17.83 9.93 -5.41
N ILE A 252 16.56 10.08 -5.81
CA ILE A 252 15.85 9.10 -6.63
C ILE A 252 16.57 8.98 -7.96
N LYS A 253 16.94 7.76 -8.38
CA LYS A 253 17.45 7.49 -9.72
C LYS A 253 16.27 7.08 -10.59
N GLU A 254 16.08 7.75 -11.73
CA GLU A 254 15.18 7.25 -12.77
C GLU A 254 15.64 5.84 -13.22
N LYS A 255 14.70 4.99 -13.52
CA LYS A 255 14.97 3.75 -14.26
C LYS A 255 15.31 4.17 -15.69
N VAL A 256 16.55 4.58 -15.92
CA VAL A 256 17.03 4.77 -17.29
C VAL A 256 16.80 3.45 -18.01
N ALA A 257 16.05 3.52 -19.10
CA ALA A 257 15.70 2.39 -19.93
C ALA A 257 16.97 1.64 -20.35
N ALA A 258 17.25 0.52 -19.70
CA ALA A 258 18.32 -0.41 -20.08
C ALA A 258 18.00 -1.14 -21.42
N LYS A 259 17.16 -0.54 -22.27
CA LYS A 259 16.66 -1.15 -23.51
C LYS A 259 17.15 -0.46 -24.78
N GLN A 260 18.04 0.54 -24.70
CA GLN A 260 18.55 1.24 -25.89
C GLN A 260 20.02 0.98 -26.24
N VAL A 261 20.72 0.08 -25.51
CA VAL A 261 22.13 -0.20 -25.78
C VAL A 261 22.34 -1.46 -26.64
N ASP A 262 21.31 -2.30 -26.84
CA ASP A 262 21.46 -3.57 -27.59
C ASP A 262 21.13 -3.47 -29.10
N ASP A 263 20.59 -2.33 -29.55
CA ASP A 263 20.27 -2.14 -30.99
C ASP A 263 21.31 -1.26 -31.77
N SER A 264 22.30 -0.70 -31.07
CA SER A 264 23.34 0.11 -31.75
C SER A 264 24.61 -0.68 -32.14
N ASP A 265 24.76 -1.90 -31.61
CA ASP A 265 25.91 -2.77 -31.98
C ASP A 265 25.56 -3.84 -33.03
N ALA A 266 24.39 -3.75 -33.67
CA ALA A 266 23.93 -4.68 -34.72
C ALA A 266 23.74 -4.02 -36.09
N SER A 267 24.40 -2.87 -36.36
CA SER A 267 24.42 -2.25 -37.68
C SER A 267 25.83 -2.15 -38.26
#